data_19c7efb6f008ad5ed860453407342d96
#
_entry.id   19c7efb6f008ad5ed860453407342d96
#
_cell.length_a   1.000
_cell.length_b   1.000
_cell.length_c   1.000
_cell.angle_alpha   90.00
_cell.angle_beta   90.00
_cell.angle_gamma   90.00
#
_symmetry.space_group_name_H-M   'P 1'
#
loop_
_entity.id
_entity.type
_entity.pdbx_description
1 polymer ?
#
loop_
_entity_poly.entity_id
_entity_poly.type
_entity_poly.pdbx_seq_one_letter_code
_entity_poly.pdbx_strand_id
1 'polypeptide(L)'
;MKTTRYFEEQVLRKRPYIDRSWCAQVLAAPIRREAQSDGRVRYWGAIIDPRDNRTRILRVVTLNDGETIHNAFFDRNFEDKAQ
;
A
#
# COMPACT_ATOMS: atom_id res chain seq x y z
N MET A 1 6.66 -8.04 -9.60
CA MET A 1 6.53 -7.12 -8.46
C MET A 1 7.65 -7.40 -7.47
N LYS A 2 8.41 -6.40 -7.14
CA LYS A 2 9.51 -6.55 -6.18
C LYS A 2 9.00 -6.33 -4.75
N THR A 3 9.44 -7.19 -3.84
CA THR A 3 9.07 -7.09 -2.42
C THR A 3 10.31 -7.33 -1.56
N THR A 4 10.28 -6.77 -0.34
CA THR A 4 11.32 -7.08 0.63
C THR A 4 10.96 -8.39 1.35
N ARG A 5 11.98 -9.02 1.93
CA ARG A 5 11.78 -10.19 2.77
C ARG A 5 10.87 -9.87 3.97
N TYR A 6 11.03 -8.67 4.53
CA TYR A 6 10.19 -8.19 5.61
C TYR A 6 8.71 -8.19 5.21
N PHE A 7 8.40 -7.68 4.01
CA PHE A 7 7.03 -7.67 3.50
C PHE A 7 6.46 -9.09 3.40
N GLU A 8 7.24 -10.01 2.83
CA GLU A 8 6.81 -11.39 2.65
C GLU A 8 6.63 -12.14 3.98
N GLU A 9 7.61 -12.02 4.88
CA GLU A 9 7.66 -12.84 6.08
C GLU A 9 6.98 -12.23 7.28
N GLN A 10 6.79 -10.92 7.31
CA GLN A 10 6.19 -10.23 8.45
C GLN A 10 4.86 -9.57 8.10
N VAL A 11 4.83 -8.76 7.07
CA VAL A 11 3.63 -7.95 6.76
C VAL A 11 2.48 -8.82 6.27
N LEU A 12 2.71 -9.63 5.25
CA LEU A 12 1.65 -10.51 4.72
C LEU A 12 1.24 -11.58 5.73
N ARG A 13 2.15 -11.99 6.58
CA ARG A 13 1.84 -12.98 7.61
C ARG A 13 0.90 -12.42 8.67
N LYS A 14 1.11 -11.17 9.09
CA LYS A 14 0.25 -10.49 10.05
C LYS A 14 -1.05 -10.01 9.43
N ARG A 15 -1.03 -9.73 8.12
CA ARG A 15 -2.18 -9.20 7.39
C ARG A 15 -2.50 -10.08 6.20
N PRO A 16 -2.94 -11.34 6.44
CA PRO A 16 -3.19 -12.28 5.34
C PRO A 16 -4.36 -11.88 4.44
N TYR A 17 -5.16 -10.92 4.89
CA TYR A 17 -6.28 -10.38 4.10
C TYR A 17 -5.82 -9.42 3.01
N ILE A 18 -4.56 -8.99 3.02
CA ILE A 18 -4.02 -8.11 1.97
C ILE A 18 -3.55 -8.94 0.79
N ASP A 19 -4.13 -8.66 -0.36
CA ASP A 19 -3.80 -9.30 -1.62
C ASP A 19 -2.63 -8.56 -2.29
N ARG A 20 -1.64 -9.31 -2.77
CA ARG A 20 -0.50 -8.72 -3.49
C ARG A 20 -0.93 -7.90 -4.69
N SER A 21 -1.98 -8.33 -5.39
CA SER A 21 -2.47 -7.62 -6.57
C SER A 21 -2.98 -6.23 -6.23
N TRP A 22 -3.50 -6.02 -5.03
CA TRP A 22 -3.94 -4.70 -4.56
C TRP A 22 -2.75 -3.75 -4.44
N CYS A 23 -1.64 -4.25 -3.93
CA CYS A 23 -0.43 -3.44 -3.81
C CYS A 23 0.05 -2.99 -5.19
N ALA A 24 0.04 -3.90 -6.17
CA ALA A 24 0.40 -3.57 -7.54
C ALA A 24 -0.56 -2.53 -8.15
N GLN A 25 -1.86 -2.66 -7.89
CA GLN A 25 -2.86 -1.68 -8.34
C GLN A 25 -2.58 -0.30 -7.77
N VAL A 26 -2.28 -0.22 -6.48
CA VAL A 26 -2.00 1.06 -5.82
C VAL A 26 -0.75 1.71 -6.41
N LEU A 27 0.30 0.94 -6.66
CA LEU A 27 1.51 1.49 -7.27
C LEU A 27 1.26 1.98 -8.71
N ALA A 28 0.39 1.30 -9.45
CA ALA A 28 0.09 1.65 -10.83
C ALA A 28 -0.78 2.90 -10.96
N ALA A 29 -1.71 3.10 -10.01
CA ALA A 29 -2.67 4.22 -10.08
C ALA A 29 -2.99 4.76 -8.68
N PRO A 30 -2.01 5.38 -8.01
CA PRO A 30 -2.24 5.93 -6.69
C PRO A 30 -3.09 7.19 -6.74
N ILE A 31 -3.92 7.40 -5.71
CA ILE A 31 -4.63 8.68 -5.54
C ILE A 31 -3.74 9.70 -4.86
N ARG A 32 -2.67 9.25 -4.22
CA ARG A 32 -1.68 10.12 -3.60
C ARG A 32 -0.35 9.39 -3.49
N ARG A 33 0.74 10.12 -3.65
CA ARG A 33 2.12 9.63 -3.51
C ARG A 33 2.91 10.65 -2.72
N GLU A 34 3.74 10.17 -1.80
CA GLU A 34 4.50 11.04 -0.91
C GLU A 34 5.85 10.42 -0.56
N ALA A 35 6.92 11.14 -0.82
CA ALA A 35 8.26 10.72 -0.41
C ALA A 35 8.45 11.01 1.08
N GLN A 36 9.04 10.06 1.81
CA GLN A 36 9.36 10.22 3.22
C GLN A 36 10.79 10.70 3.40
N SER A 37 11.07 11.29 4.57
CA SER A 37 12.40 11.78 4.89
C SER A 37 13.46 10.68 4.95
N ASP A 38 13.06 9.43 5.19
CA ASP A 38 13.96 8.28 5.24
C ASP A 38 14.22 7.67 3.85
N GLY A 39 13.69 8.29 2.79
CA GLY A 39 13.86 7.83 1.42
C GLY A 39 12.77 6.88 0.94
N ARG A 40 11.94 6.36 1.83
CA ARG A 40 10.83 5.50 1.43
C ARG A 40 9.73 6.31 0.77
N VAL A 41 8.88 5.64 0.01
CA VAL A 41 7.78 6.29 -0.71
C VAL A 41 6.46 5.66 -0.27
N ARG A 42 5.49 6.50 0.07
CA ARG A 42 4.14 6.08 0.43
C ARG A 42 3.23 6.28 -0.77
N TYR A 43 2.35 5.29 -0.98
CA TYR A 43 1.32 5.36 -2.02
C TYR A 43 -0.01 5.02 -1.36
N TRP A 44 -1.06 5.74 -1.72
CA TRP A 44 -2.42 5.44 -1.27
C TRP A 44 -3.29 5.18 -2.48
N GLY A 45 -4.14 4.17 -2.40
CA GLY A 45 -5.08 3.86 -3.45
C GLY A 45 -6.34 3.23 -2.90
N ALA A 46 -7.44 3.35 -3.64
CA ALA A 46 -8.72 2.78 -3.24
C ALA A 46 -8.81 1.34 -3.70
N ILE A 47 -9.19 0.46 -2.79
CA ILE A 47 -9.39 -0.97 -3.04
C ILE A 47 -10.80 -1.35 -2.60
N ILE A 48 -11.50 -2.12 -3.41
CA ILE A 48 -12.78 -2.70 -3.01
C ILE A 48 -12.48 -4.03 -2.33
N ASP A 49 -12.78 -4.10 -1.03
CA ASP A 49 -12.55 -5.30 -0.24
C ASP A 49 -13.67 -6.30 -0.51
N PRO A 50 -13.38 -7.47 -1.08
CA PRO A 50 -14.42 -8.44 -1.44
C PRO A 50 -15.10 -9.08 -0.23
N ARG A 51 -14.51 -8.97 0.96
CA ARG A 51 -15.10 -9.55 2.18
C ARG A 51 -16.41 -8.86 2.56
N ASP A 52 -16.52 -7.56 2.36
CA ASP A 52 -17.70 -6.77 2.73
C ASP A 52 -18.12 -5.79 1.64
N ASN A 53 -17.47 -5.83 0.49
CA ASN A 53 -17.75 -4.98 -0.66
C ASN A 53 -17.59 -3.48 -0.36
N ARG A 54 -16.74 -3.14 0.61
CA ARG A 54 -16.46 -1.75 0.97
C ARG A 54 -15.19 -1.25 0.31
N THR A 55 -15.18 0.02 -0.03
CA THR A 55 -13.98 0.70 -0.49
C THR A 55 -13.12 1.05 0.71
N ARG A 56 -11.85 0.65 0.66
CA ARG A 56 -10.87 0.97 1.69
C ARG A 56 -9.67 1.62 1.02
N ILE A 57 -8.96 2.44 1.78
CA ILE A 57 -7.72 3.04 1.29
C ILE A 57 -6.56 2.15 1.74
N LEU A 58 -5.84 1.62 0.77
CA LEU A 58 -4.65 0.83 1.04
C LEU A 58 -3.42 1.73 0.92
N ARG A 59 -2.61 1.75 1.97
CA ARG A 59 -1.34 2.45 1.98
C ARG A 59 -0.24 1.44 1.71
N VAL A 60 0.56 1.69 0.69
CA VAL A 60 1.69 0.85 0.31
C VAL A 60 2.96 1.67 0.48
N VAL A 61 3.94 1.10 1.18
CA VAL A 61 5.23 1.76 1.38
C VAL A 61 6.30 0.99 0.62
N THR A 62 7.04 1.69 -0.23
CA THR A 62 8.16 1.09 -0.96
C THR A 62 9.49 1.58 -0.40
N LEU A 63 10.56 0.93 -0.82
CA LEU A 63 11.91 1.43 -0.62
C LEU A 63 12.11 2.67 -1.51
N ASN A 64 13.32 3.25 -1.47
CA ASN A 64 13.61 4.48 -2.19
C ASN A 64 13.56 4.35 -3.71
N ASP A 65 13.51 3.11 -4.23
CA ASP A 65 13.36 2.87 -5.67
C ASP A 65 11.92 3.12 -6.16
N GLY A 66 10.96 3.32 -5.26
CA GLY A 66 9.57 3.52 -5.61
C GLY A 66 8.86 2.27 -6.12
N GLU A 67 9.50 1.11 -6.05
CA GLU A 67 9.00 -0.14 -6.64
C GLU A 67 8.97 -1.31 -5.66
N THR A 68 10.00 -1.45 -4.84
CA THR A 68 10.13 -2.58 -3.92
C THR A 68 9.21 -2.39 -2.72
N ILE A 69 8.17 -3.20 -2.63
CA ILE A 69 7.17 -3.08 -1.56
C ILE A 69 7.73 -3.59 -0.26
N HIS A 70 7.64 -2.75 0.77
CA HIS A 70 8.16 -3.04 2.10
C HIS A 70 7.07 -3.16 3.15
N ASN A 71 5.97 -2.45 3.00
CA ASN A 71 4.86 -2.48 3.94
C ASN A 71 3.55 -2.17 3.23
N ALA A 72 2.44 -2.64 3.79
CA ALA A 72 1.11 -2.32 3.30
C ALA A 72 0.09 -2.52 4.41
N PHE A 73 -0.86 -1.61 4.52
CA PHE A 73 -1.95 -1.71 5.48
C PHE A 73 -3.09 -0.78 5.09
N PHE A 74 -4.28 -1.07 5.58
CA PHE A 74 -5.42 -0.18 5.37
C PHE A 74 -5.28 1.05 6.26
N ASP A 75 -5.37 2.23 5.65
CA ASP A 75 -5.21 3.52 6.33
C ASP A 75 -6.59 4.13 6.57
N ARG A 76 -7.10 3.96 7.79
CA ARG A 76 -8.42 4.46 8.18
C ARG A 76 -8.46 5.96 8.37
N ASN A 77 -7.30 6.58 8.55
CA ASN A 77 -7.19 8.00 8.83
C ASN A 77 -6.89 8.83 7.58
N PHE A 78 -6.81 8.17 6.43
CA PHE A 78 -6.49 8.88 5.20
C PHE A 78 -7.62 9.83 4.81
N GLU A 79 -7.23 11.07 4.52
CA GLU A 79 -8.12 12.06 3.95
C GLU A 79 -7.49 12.59 2.68
N ASP A 80 -8.23 12.49 1.58
CA ASP A 80 -7.77 13.07 0.32
C ASP A 80 -8.14 14.55 0.31
N LYS A 81 -7.12 15.39 0.47
CA LYS A 81 -7.29 16.85 0.51
C LYS A 81 -7.00 17.52 -0.82
N ALA A 82 -6.81 16.74 -1.88
CA ALA A 82 -6.53 17.25 -3.22
C ALA A 82 -7.81 17.75 -3.89
N GLN A 83 -8.46 18.67 -3.29
CA GLN A 83 -9.73 19.24 -3.74
C GLN A 83 -9.48 20.49 -4.57
#